data_859d0860371867ce8735b161d3aebb78
#
_entry.id   859d0860371867ce8735b161d3aebb78
#
_cell.length_a   1.000
_cell.length_b   1.000
_cell.length_c   1.000
_cell.angle_alpha   90.00
_cell.angle_beta   90.00
_cell.angle_gamma   90.00
#
_symmetry.space_group_name_H-M   'P 1'
#
loop_
_entity.id
_entity.type
_entity.pdbx_description
1 polymer ?
#
loop_
_entity_poly.entity_id
_entity_poly.type
_entity_poly.pdbx_seq_one_letter_code
_entity_poly.pdbx_strand_id
1 'polypeptide(L)'
;TVSGSLTYDDGLNAMMSWWIRVQGGSGLLPFTYVPANSTALMAGSPLHLTAEGVELRSLEGGGGSVPRVLRMMPQWWFEAIPLQPTLQIVPIPEISGEGMGGTGARSIVGGQFKNVMLVPPVALVDAIEFYHAGFDHYFMTADTVEINALDTHYFTGWERTGYQFFAYPTGASAGGTINPVCRYYGLPSAGLDSHFYSASALECFQVNQYYGTEWQIESDNVFQINLPNTATGACPSGTIPIYRVFNNRHDANHRYMTSTVVRAQMEAAGWIREGYGPNATIMCAVEH
;
A
#
# COMPACT_ATOMS: atom_id res chain seq x y z
N THR A 1 9.11 -4.98 31.56
CA THR A 1 8.32 -5.83 30.62
C THR A 1 8.18 -5.10 29.29
N VAL A 2 8.35 -5.85 28.20
CA VAL A 2 8.05 -5.41 26.84
C VAL A 2 6.83 -6.20 26.37
N SER A 3 5.85 -5.53 25.80
CA SER A 3 4.64 -6.14 25.24
C SER A 3 4.16 -5.38 24.03
N GLY A 4 3.46 -6.05 23.13
CA GLY A 4 2.92 -5.40 21.94
C GLY A 4 2.79 -6.36 20.77
N SER A 5 2.61 -5.78 19.59
CA SER A 5 2.52 -6.50 18.32
C SER A 5 3.33 -5.78 17.24
N LEU A 6 3.74 -6.52 16.25
CA LEU A 6 4.37 -5.99 15.05
C LEU A 6 3.93 -6.84 13.85
N THR A 7 3.91 -6.22 12.70
CA THR A 7 3.67 -6.90 11.41
C THR A 7 4.87 -6.63 10.52
N TYR A 8 5.44 -7.69 9.98
CA TYR A 8 6.56 -7.66 9.06
C TYR A 8 6.14 -8.27 7.72
N ASP A 9 6.54 -7.63 6.64
CA ASP A 9 6.36 -8.12 5.29
C ASP A 9 7.71 -8.62 4.78
N ASP A 10 7.82 -9.92 4.51
CA ASP A 10 9.06 -10.57 4.07
C ASP A 10 9.38 -10.25 2.61
N GLY A 11 8.36 -10.08 1.76
CA GLY A 11 8.54 -9.71 0.35
C GLY A 11 9.09 -8.30 0.19
N LEU A 12 8.69 -7.37 1.04
CA LEU A 12 9.18 -5.99 1.06
C LEU A 12 10.39 -5.81 1.99
N ASN A 13 10.73 -6.82 2.79
CA ASN A 13 11.74 -6.76 3.86
C ASN A 13 11.51 -5.53 4.76
N ALA A 14 10.27 -5.29 5.17
CA ALA A 14 9.87 -4.08 5.86
C ALA A 14 8.90 -4.31 7.02
N MET A 15 9.01 -3.47 8.04
CA MET A 15 8.03 -3.39 9.13
C MET A 15 6.83 -2.56 8.66
N MET A 16 5.66 -3.18 8.61
CA MET A 16 4.42 -2.57 8.13
C MET A 16 3.68 -1.83 9.24
N SER A 17 3.63 -2.41 10.43
CA SER A 17 3.02 -1.78 11.60
C SER A 17 3.65 -2.28 12.90
N TRP A 18 3.60 -1.46 13.94
CA TRP A 18 4.03 -1.87 15.27
C TRP A 18 3.33 -1.07 16.36
N TRP A 19 3.11 -1.75 17.48
CA TRP A 19 2.69 -1.18 18.74
C TRP A 19 3.42 -1.94 19.85
N ILE A 20 4.49 -1.36 20.38
CA ILE A 20 5.34 -2.01 21.37
C ILE A 20 5.47 -1.11 22.60
N ARG A 21 5.01 -1.59 23.72
CA ARG A 21 5.09 -0.91 25.00
C ARG A 21 6.22 -1.45 25.85
N VAL A 22 7.10 -0.59 26.29
CA VAL A 22 8.15 -0.87 27.25
C VAL A 22 7.78 -0.25 28.57
N GLN A 23 7.63 -1.03 29.63
CA GLN A 23 7.37 -0.51 30.99
C GLN A 23 8.62 0.18 31.53
N GLY A 24 8.43 1.19 32.38
CA GLY A 24 9.52 1.92 33.03
C GLY A 24 10.41 1.06 33.90
N GLY A 25 11.57 1.55 34.22
CA GLY A 25 12.59 0.93 35.10
C GLY A 25 14.01 1.27 34.64
N SER A 26 15.00 1.01 35.49
CA SER A 26 16.44 1.28 35.23
C SER A 26 16.73 2.70 34.74
N GLY A 27 16.03 3.70 35.33
CA GLY A 27 16.20 5.11 34.97
C GLY A 27 15.46 5.55 33.71
N LEU A 28 14.80 4.64 32.99
CA LEU A 28 13.98 4.95 31.83
C LEU A 28 12.48 4.96 32.18
N LEU A 29 11.76 5.98 31.71
CA LEU A 29 10.29 6.05 31.81
C LEU A 29 9.62 5.04 30.89
N PRO A 30 8.35 4.65 31.16
CA PRO A 30 7.57 3.87 30.22
C PRO A 30 7.50 4.55 28.85
N PHE A 31 7.53 3.78 27.76
CA PHE A 31 7.42 4.30 26.40
C PHE A 31 6.63 3.34 25.51
N THR A 32 5.89 3.88 24.56
CA THR A 32 5.18 3.10 23.56
C THR A 32 5.68 3.51 22.17
N TYR A 33 6.28 2.56 21.45
CA TYR A 33 6.71 2.74 20.07
C TYR A 33 5.52 2.45 19.13
N VAL A 34 5.19 3.44 18.29
CA VAL A 34 4.18 3.34 17.22
C VAL A 34 4.68 4.07 15.98
N PRO A 35 4.14 3.82 14.78
CA PRO A 35 4.60 4.51 13.56
C PRO A 35 4.55 6.05 13.65
N ALA A 36 3.65 6.60 14.46
CA ALA A 36 3.53 8.03 14.64
C ALA A 36 4.69 8.68 15.42
N ASN A 37 5.40 7.92 16.28
CA ASN A 37 6.46 8.45 17.14
C ASN A 37 7.79 7.69 17.03
N SER A 38 7.90 6.72 16.15
CA SER A 38 9.11 5.93 15.99
C SER A 38 9.26 5.42 14.56
N THR A 39 10.51 5.19 14.16
CA THR A 39 10.84 4.48 12.94
C THR A 39 11.24 3.05 13.28
N ALA A 40 10.87 2.09 12.41
CA ALA A 40 11.33 0.72 12.47
C ALA A 40 12.42 0.50 11.43
N LEU A 41 13.49 -0.13 11.85
CA LEU A 41 14.55 -0.60 10.97
C LEU A 41 14.70 -2.10 11.18
N MET A 42 14.87 -2.83 10.09
CA MET A 42 15.28 -4.22 10.19
C MET A 42 16.75 -4.23 10.58
N ALA A 43 17.04 -4.76 11.77
CA ALA A 43 18.40 -4.87 12.26
C ALA A 43 19.04 -6.10 11.63
N GLY A 44 19.90 -5.90 10.64
CA GLY A 44 20.72 -6.96 10.06
C GLY A 44 22.09 -7.05 10.75
N SER A 45 22.70 -8.20 10.72
CA SER A 45 24.13 -8.35 10.98
C SER A 45 24.91 -7.74 9.79
N PRO A 46 26.02 -7.02 10.03
CA PRO A 46 26.87 -6.52 8.93
C PRO A 46 27.48 -7.66 8.08
N LEU A 47 27.35 -8.92 8.51
CA LEU A 47 27.82 -10.11 7.80
C LEU A 47 26.71 -10.84 7.01
N HIS A 48 25.45 -10.47 7.20
CA HIS A 48 24.31 -11.09 6.53
C HIS A 48 23.48 -10.03 5.83
N LEU A 49 23.03 -10.34 4.62
CA LEU A 49 22.20 -9.45 3.78
C LEU A 49 20.69 -9.51 4.15
N THR A 50 20.33 -10.31 5.14
CA THR A 50 18.96 -10.57 5.58
C THR A 50 18.69 -9.95 6.95
N ALA A 51 17.46 -9.55 7.19
CA ALA A 51 17.04 -8.95 8.45
C ALA A 51 17.05 -9.97 9.60
N GLU A 52 17.84 -9.72 10.63
CA GLU A 52 17.99 -10.60 11.79
C GLU A 52 17.10 -10.21 12.98
N GLY A 53 16.51 -9.00 12.94
CA GLY A 53 15.67 -8.52 14.03
C GLY A 53 15.09 -7.15 13.79
N VAL A 54 14.49 -6.55 14.82
CA VAL A 54 13.81 -5.26 14.76
C VAL A 54 14.52 -4.24 15.64
N GLU A 55 14.80 -3.07 15.10
CA GLU A 55 15.21 -1.89 15.84
C GLU A 55 14.17 -0.79 15.69
N LEU A 56 13.57 -0.35 16.80
CA LEU A 56 12.66 0.78 16.84
C LEU A 56 13.38 2.00 17.42
N ARG A 57 13.37 3.12 16.71
CA ARG A 57 13.96 4.39 17.16
C ARG A 57 12.88 5.45 17.35
N SER A 58 12.81 6.06 18.55
CA SER A 58 11.88 7.16 18.77
C SER A 58 12.24 8.38 17.92
N LEU A 59 11.20 9.09 17.47
CA LEU A 59 11.34 10.37 16.77
C LEU A 59 11.50 11.55 17.76
N GLU A 60 11.31 11.31 19.06
CA GLU A 60 11.51 12.31 20.11
C GLU A 60 13.01 12.60 20.26
N GLY A 61 13.44 13.77 19.84
CA GLY A 61 14.85 14.17 19.87
C GLY A 61 15.14 15.44 19.07
N GLY A 62 14.19 16.37 19.00
CA GLY A 62 14.45 17.71 18.46
C GLY A 62 15.51 18.45 19.33
N GLY A 63 16.64 18.86 18.72
CA GLY A 63 17.62 19.72 19.39
C GLY A 63 18.75 19.01 20.13
N GLY A 64 19.22 17.86 19.66
CA GLY A 64 20.44 17.22 20.16
C GLY A 64 20.24 16.13 21.21
N SER A 65 19.01 15.72 21.49
CA SER A 65 18.77 14.55 22.36
C SER A 65 18.92 13.25 21.55
N VAL A 66 19.54 12.26 22.18
CA VAL A 66 19.75 10.95 21.57
C VAL A 66 18.44 10.18 21.52
N PRO A 67 18.06 9.58 20.38
CA PRO A 67 16.82 8.82 20.28
C PRO A 67 16.83 7.61 21.22
N ARG A 68 15.67 7.27 21.75
CA ARG A 68 15.45 6.02 22.47
C ARG A 68 15.42 4.88 21.45
N VAL A 69 16.19 3.84 21.68
CA VAL A 69 16.33 2.70 20.76
C VAL A 69 15.94 1.42 21.50
N LEU A 70 14.99 0.68 20.94
CA LEU A 70 14.62 -0.66 21.34
C LEU A 70 15.05 -1.65 20.28
N ARG A 71 15.83 -2.64 20.66
CA ARG A 71 16.23 -3.76 19.79
C ARG A 71 15.63 -5.06 20.29
N MET A 72 15.12 -5.85 19.39
CA MET A 72 14.58 -7.19 19.62
C MET A 72 15.12 -8.12 18.55
N MET A 73 16.03 -9.00 18.94
CA MET A 73 16.67 -9.97 18.05
C MET A 73 16.10 -11.36 18.33
N PRO A 74 15.40 -12.01 17.38
CA PRO A 74 14.96 -13.38 17.53
C PRO A 74 16.13 -14.36 17.41
N GLN A 75 15.98 -15.57 17.95
CA GLN A 75 16.98 -16.64 17.87
C GLN A 75 17.17 -17.15 16.43
N TRP A 76 16.15 -17.01 15.59
CA TRP A 76 16.14 -17.37 14.17
C TRP A 76 15.72 -16.17 13.36
N TRP A 77 16.16 -16.06 12.13
CA TRP A 77 15.79 -14.97 11.23
C TRP A 77 14.31 -15.02 10.89
N PHE A 78 13.67 -13.89 10.73
CA PHE A 78 12.26 -13.81 10.34
C PHE A 78 11.99 -14.52 9.01
N GLU A 79 12.95 -14.48 8.07
CA GLU A 79 12.85 -15.13 6.75
C GLU A 79 13.09 -16.63 6.75
N ALA A 80 13.71 -17.17 7.81
CA ALA A 80 14.09 -18.58 7.89
C ALA A 80 13.08 -19.47 8.61
N ILE A 81 11.87 -18.97 8.91
CA ILE A 81 10.94 -19.64 9.78
C ILE A 81 9.94 -20.49 9.00
N PRO A 82 10.11 -21.80 8.93
CA PRO A 82 9.01 -22.66 8.60
C PRO A 82 8.12 -22.81 9.85
N LEU A 83 6.96 -22.13 9.89
CA LEU A 83 5.83 -22.43 10.77
C LEU A 83 6.16 -22.63 12.27
N GLN A 84 7.01 -21.81 12.82
CA GLN A 84 7.26 -21.85 14.28
C GLN A 84 6.28 -20.89 14.97
N PRO A 85 5.39 -21.37 15.87
CA PRO A 85 4.41 -20.52 16.54
C PRO A 85 5.03 -19.54 17.54
N THR A 86 6.30 -19.68 17.86
CA THR A 86 7.03 -18.81 18.79
C THR A 86 8.49 -18.67 18.41
N LEU A 87 9.01 -17.45 18.45
CA LEU A 87 10.43 -17.16 18.34
C LEU A 87 10.96 -16.66 19.67
N GLN A 88 12.07 -17.25 20.10
CA GLN A 88 12.79 -16.78 21.30
C GLN A 88 13.56 -15.50 20.98
N ILE A 89 13.52 -14.50 21.88
CA ILE A 89 14.40 -13.35 21.80
C ILE A 89 15.75 -13.71 22.41
N VAL A 90 16.83 -13.39 21.72
CA VAL A 90 18.19 -13.60 22.21
C VAL A 90 18.44 -12.71 23.43
N PRO A 91 18.74 -13.29 24.62
CA PRO A 91 18.89 -12.53 25.86
C PRO A 91 20.32 -11.96 26.05
N ILE A 92 20.91 -11.42 24.99
CA ILE A 92 22.25 -10.82 25.04
C ILE A 92 22.08 -9.30 25.10
N PRO A 93 22.57 -8.60 26.14
CA PRO A 93 22.36 -7.17 26.33
C PRO A 93 22.78 -6.28 25.16
N GLU A 94 23.82 -6.66 24.47
CA GLU A 94 24.38 -5.95 23.31
C GLU A 94 23.51 -6.12 22.05
N ILE A 95 22.65 -7.14 22.03
CA ILE A 95 21.84 -7.53 20.87
C ILE A 95 20.38 -7.16 21.10
N SER A 96 19.84 -7.47 22.30
CA SER A 96 18.43 -7.18 22.64
C SER A 96 18.33 -6.32 23.89
N GLY A 97 17.73 -5.14 23.75
CA GLY A 97 17.59 -4.22 24.87
C GLY A 97 16.97 -2.88 24.47
N GLU A 98 16.82 -2.01 25.44
CA GLU A 98 16.41 -0.61 25.23
C GLU A 98 17.42 0.33 25.89
N GLY A 99 17.78 1.42 25.21
CA GLY A 99 18.71 2.41 25.72
C GLY A 99 18.47 3.81 25.12
N MET A 100 19.01 4.80 25.82
CA MET A 100 19.18 6.17 25.33
C MET A 100 20.66 6.50 25.51
N GLY A 101 21.35 6.84 24.43
CA GLY A 101 22.79 7.05 24.38
C GLY A 101 23.42 7.72 25.62
N GLY A 102 24.10 6.93 26.42
CA GLY A 102 24.82 7.36 27.61
C GLY A 102 23.99 7.51 28.90
N THR A 103 22.65 7.40 28.87
CA THR A 103 21.80 7.51 30.05
C THR A 103 20.80 6.36 30.11
N GLY A 104 21.09 5.39 30.97
CA GLY A 104 20.20 4.25 31.21
C GLY A 104 20.11 3.31 30.03
N ALA A 105 20.45 2.05 30.25
CA ALA A 105 20.20 0.96 29.36
C ALA A 105 19.60 -0.20 30.14
N ARG A 106 18.74 -0.96 29.49
CA ARG A 106 18.17 -2.18 30.07
C ARG A 106 18.11 -3.28 29.04
N SER A 107 18.52 -4.46 29.47
CA SER A 107 18.56 -5.63 28.59
C SER A 107 17.23 -6.36 28.62
N ILE A 108 16.87 -6.99 27.50
CA ILE A 108 15.85 -8.01 27.46
C ILE A 108 16.51 -9.32 27.86
N VAL A 109 16.21 -9.81 29.07
CA VAL A 109 16.80 -11.04 29.63
C VAL A 109 16.11 -12.32 29.14
N GLY A 110 15.12 -12.21 28.30
CA GLY A 110 14.38 -13.31 27.70
C GLY A 110 13.01 -12.83 27.21
N GLY A 111 12.43 -13.57 26.32
CA GLY A 111 11.11 -13.28 25.75
C GLY A 111 10.83 -14.17 24.55
N GLN A 112 9.64 -14.03 24.03
CA GLN A 112 9.17 -14.75 22.85
C GLN A 112 8.33 -13.83 21.97
N PHE A 113 8.52 -13.93 20.66
CA PHE A 113 7.47 -13.56 19.72
C PHE A 113 6.48 -14.73 19.67
N LYS A 114 5.23 -14.47 20.02
CA LYS A 114 4.16 -15.48 20.00
C LYS A 114 3.26 -15.25 18.80
N ASN A 115 2.60 -16.32 18.33
CA ASN A 115 1.68 -16.27 17.21
C ASN A 115 2.32 -15.67 15.95
N VAL A 116 3.54 -16.07 15.65
CA VAL A 116 4.16 -15.79 14.36
C VAL A 116 3.35 -16.56 13.32
N MET A 117 2.40 -15.89 12.70
CA MET A 117 1.68 -16.43 11.55
C MET A 117 2.38 -15.86 10.32
N LEU A 118 2.77 -16.73 9.40
CA LEU A 118 2.96 -16.33 8.02
C LEU A 118 1.58 -15.90 7.53
N VAL A 119 1.36 -14.61 7.39
CA VAL A 119 0.25 -14.14 6.57
C VAL A 119 0.66 -14.52 5.15
N PRO A 120 -0.04 -15.46 4.50
CA PRO A 120 0.31 -15.79 3.12
C PRO A 120 0.29 -14.49 2.33
N PRO A 121 1.23 -14.30 1.38
CA PRO A 121 1.20 -13.13 0.51
C PRO A 121 -0.21 -13.01 -0.04
N VAL A 122 -0.80 -11.83 0.08
CA VAL A 122 -2.16 -11.61 -0.45
C VAL A 122 -2.07 -11.87 -1.94
N ALA A 123 -2.79 -12.90 -2.41
CA ALA A 123 -2.82 -13.20 -3.83
C ALA A 123 -3.32 -11.95 -4.56
N LEU A 124 -2.49 -11.40 -5.43
CA LEU A 124 -2.84 -10.23 -6.20
C LEU A 124 -3.88 -10.58 -7.27
N VAL A 125 -4.59 -9.58 -7.73
CA VAL A 125 -5.53 -9.67 -8.86
C VAL A 125 -5.05 -8.79 -10.00
N ASP A 126 -5.32 -9.22 -11.23
CA ASP A 126 -5.06 -8.42 -12.43
C ASP A 126 -6.24 -7.47 -12.67
N ALA A 127 -6.00 -6.16 -12.59
CA ALA A 127 -6.91 -5.17 -13.12
C ALA A 127 -6.66 -5.03 -14.63
N ILE A 128 -7.56 -5.60 -15.43
CA ILE A 128 -7.42 -5.74 -16.89
C ILE A 128 -8.15 -4.60 -17.59
N GLU A 129 -7.47 -3.97 -18.57
CA GLU A 129 -8.04 -2.91 -19.39
C GLU A 129 -8.72 -3.48 -20.63
N PHE A 130 -9.93 -3.00 -20.90
CA PHE A 130 -10.71 -3.21 -22.10
C PHE A 130 -10.98 -1.87 -22.81
N TYR A 131 -11.16 -1.92 -24.10
CA TYR A 131 -11.48 -0.76 -24.95
C TYR A 131 -12.65 -1.06 -25.87
N HIS A 132 -13.56 -0.10 -26.01
CA HIS A 132 -14.69 -0.16 -26.95
C HIS A 132 -14.51 0.87 -28.05
N ALA A 133 -14.18 0.40 -29.26
CA ALA A 133 -13.85 1.27 -30.39
C ALA A 133 -15.02 2.16 -30.84
N GLY A 134 -16.27 1.69 -30.72
CA GLY A 134 -17.46 2.46 -31.10
C GLY A 134 -17.75 3.65 -30.19
N PHE A 135 -17.39 3.57 -28.93
CA PHE A 135 -17.53 4.66 -27.94
C PHE A 135 -16.23 5.45 -27.77
N ASP A 136 -15.08 4.87 -28.17
CA ASP A 136 -13.74 5.37 -27.80
C ASP A 136 -13.56 5.47 -26.29
N HIS A 137 -14.04 4.45 -25.56
CA HIS A 137 -14.02 4.40 -24.09
C HIS A 137 -13.20 3.23 -23.56
N TYR A 138 -12.60 3.43 -22.40
CA TYR A 138 -11.82 2.45 -21.66
C TYR A 138 -12.58 2.00 -20.41
N PHE A 139 -12.45 0.73 -20.09
CA PHE A 139 -12.99 0.09 -18.90
C PHE A 139 -11.92 -0.80 -18.29
N MET A 140 -11.84 -0.87 -16.97
CA MET A 140 -10.96 -1.81 -16.29
C MET A 140 -11.67 -2.55 -15.17
N THR A 141 -11.33 -3.82 -14.99
CA THR A 141 -11.90 -4.64 -13.95
C THR A 141 -10.92 -5.70 -13.48
N ALA A 142 -11.02 -6.08 -12.20
CA ALA A 142 -10.39 -7.25 -11.61
C ALA A 142 -11.42 -8.34 -11.24
N ASP A 143 -12.69 -8.10 -11.50
CA ASP A 143 -13.75 -9.08 -11.27
C ASP A 143 -13.75 -10.16 -12.35
N THR A 144 -13.58 -11.42 -11.94
CA THR A 144 -13.47 -12.55 -12.87
C THR A 144 -14.75 -12.83 -13.64
N VAL A 145 -15.92 -12.45 -13.10
CA VAL A 145 -17.21 -12.59 -13.78
C VAL A 145 -17.34 -11.55 -14.89
N GLU A 146 -16.97 -10.29 -14.60
CA GLU A 146 -16.92 -9.20 -15.60
C GLU A 146 -15.89 -9.52 -16.70
N ILE A 147 -14.68 -9.93 -16.32
CA ILE A 147 -13.62 -10.34 -17.27
C ILE A 147 -14.15 -11.42 -18.22
N ASN A 148 -14.76 -12.48 -17.67
CA ASN A 148 -15.31 -13.57 -18.49
C ASN A 148 -16.45 -13.08 -19.42
N ALA A 149 -17.32 -12.18 -18.95
CA ALA A 149 -18.39 -11.64 -19.76
C ALA A 149 -17.87 -10.77 -20.92
N LEU A 150 -16.80 -10.01 -20.70
CA LEU A 150 -16.14 -9.21 -21.73
C LEU A 150 -15.40 -10.09 -22.72
N ASP A 151 -14.61 -11.07 -22.25
CA ASP A 151 -13.85 -11.99 -23.10
C ASP A 151 -14.73 -12.89 -23.97
N THR A 152 -15.92 -13.26 -23.49
CA THR A 152 -16.90 -14.05 -24.24
C THR A 152 -17.81 -13.21 -25.12
N HIS A 153 -17.56 -11.88 -25.19
CA HIS A 153 -18.37 -10.91 -25.95
C HIS A 153 -19.85 -10.88 -25.57
N TYR A 154 -20.18 -11.25 -24.32
CA TYR A 154 -21.50 -11.02 -23.78
C TYR A 154 -21.86 -9.51 -23.84
N PHE A 155 -20.87 -8.67 -23.52
CA PHE A 155 -20.87 -7.25 -23.81
C PHE A 155 -20.10 -7.02 -25.12
N THR A 156 -20.83 -6.83 -26.22
CA THR A 156 -20.25 -6.70 -27.56
C THR A 156 -19.46 -5.41 -27.71
N GLY A 157 -18.38 -5.46 -28.49
CA GLY A 157 -17.57 -4.28 -28.85
C GLY A 157 -16.42 -3.96 -27.88
N TRP A 158 -16.33 -4.67 -26.74
CA TRP A 158 -15.22 -4.55 -25.83
C TRP A 158 -14.12 -5.57 -26.16
N GLU A 159 -12.88 -5.10 -26.25
CA GLU A 159 -11.71 -5.93 -26.55
C GLU A 159 -10.61 -5.61 -25.53
N ARG A 160 -9.85 -6.65 -25.11
CA ARG A 160 -8.67 -6.43 -24.26
C ARG A 160 -7.64 -5.59 -24.99
N THR A 161 -7.08 -4.59 -24.31
CA THR A 161 -5.99 -3.76 -24.87
C THR A 161 -4.62 -4.41 -24.73
N GLY A 162 -4.50 -5.43 -23.88
CA GLY A 162 -3.23 -6.02 -23.46
C GLY A 162 -2.57 -5.29 -22.29
N TYR A 163 -3.15 -4.20 -21.78
CA TYR A 163 -2.69 -3.52 -20.57
C TYR A 163 -3.39 -4.06 -19.33
N GLN A 164 -2.61 -4.25 -18.28
CA GLN A 164 -3.09 -4.64 -16.95
C GLN A 164 -2.10 -4.17 -15.89
N PHE A 165 -2.53 -4.18 -14.63
CA PHE A 165 -1.66 -3.98 -13.48
C PHE A 165 -2.15 -4.82 -12.30
N PHE A 166 -1.24 -5.08 -11.36
CA PHE A 166 -1.55 -5.85 -10.16
C PHE A 166 -2.13 -4.96 -9.07
N ALA A 167 -3.23 -5.43 -8.49
CA ALA A 167 -3.92 -4.82 -7.36
C ALA A 167 -4.19 -5.84 -6.25
N TYR A 168 -4.63 -5.39 -5.09
CA TYR A 168 -5.08 -6.26 -4.02
C TYR A 168 -6.57 -6.58 -4.22
N PRO A 169 -7.01 -7.81 -3.95
CA PRO A 169 -8.44 -8.17 -4.01
C PRO A 169 -9.25 -7.38 -2.98
N THR A 170 -10.56 -7.30 -3.20
CA THR A 170 -11.51 -6.75 -2.22
C THR A 170 -11.40 -7.49 -0.90
N GLY A 171 -11.36 -6.74 0.22
CA GLY A 171 -11.21 -7.32 1.56
C GLY A 171 -9.79 -7.74 1.94
N ALA A 172 -8.78 -7.47 1.10
CA ALA A 172 -7.41 -7.69 1.48
C ALA A 172 -7.04 -6.85 2.71
N SER A 173 -6.32 -7.49 3.63
CA SER A 173 -5.71 -6.84 4.79
C SER A 173 -4.19 -6.90 4.62
N ALA A 174 -3.66 -6.16 3.66
CA ALA A 174 -2.23 -5.92 3.61
C ALA A 174 -1.92 -4.86 4.68
N GLY A 175 -1.00 -5.15 5.58
CA GLY A 175 -0.68 -4.35 6.79
C GLY A 175 -0.19 -2.92 6.55
N GLY A 176 -0.55 -2.32 5.43
CA GLY A 176 -0.21 -0.98 4.99
C GLY A 176 -1.43 -0.16 4.56
N THR A 177 -1.18 0.90 3.85
CA THR A 177 -2.14 1.90 3.41
C THR A 177 -2.78 1.53 2.07
N ILE A 178 -3.35 0.32 1.94
CA ILE A 178 -4.17 -0.01 0.78
C ILE A 178 -5.55 0.63 0.93
N ASN A 179 -6.06 1.16 -0.16
CA ASN A 179 -7.31 1.90 -0.19
C ASN A 179 -8.28 1.23 -1.17
N PRO A 180 -9.57 1.14 -0.83
CA PRO A 180 -10.57 0.66 -1.76
C PRO A 180 -10.68 1.62 -2.95
N VAL A 181 -10.90 1.05 -4.14
CA VAL A 181 -11.14 1.82 -5.35
C VAL A 181 -12.63 1.86 -5.62
N CYS A 182 -13.22 3.06 -5.55
CA CYS A 182 -14.59 3.27 -5.97
C CYS A 182 -14.70 3.27 -7.50
N ARG A 183 -15.82 2.75 -8.03
CA ARG A 183 -16.17 2.79 -9.45
C ARG A 183 -17.52 3.44 -9.63
N TYR A 184 -17.59 4.37 -10.57
CA TYR A 184 -18.81 5.04 -10.99
C TYR A 184 -19.07 4.77 -12.47
N TYR A 185 -20.35 4.64 -12.80
CA TYR A 185 -20.83 4.60 -14.16
C TYR A 185 -21.45 5.94 -14.53
N GLY A 186 -20.93 6.56 -15.58
CA GLY A 186 -21.47 7.74 -16.18
C GLY A 186 -22.71 7.43 -17.00
N LEU A 187 -23.85 8.03 -16.60
CA LEU A 187 -25.14 7.68 -17.15
C LEU A 187 -25.29 8.14 -18.62
N PRO A 188 -25.82 7.28 -19.52
CA PRO A 188 -26.12 7.68 -20.90
C PRO A 188 -27.11 8.85 -20.99
N SER A 189 -28.02 9.01 -20.03
CA SER A 189 -28.92 10.13 -19.90
C SER A 189 -28.21 11.48 -19.72
N ALA A 190 -26.98 11.44 -19.18
CA ALA A 190 -26.08 12.59 -19.06
C ALA A 190 -25.10 12.70 -20.25
N GLY A 191 -25.19 11.81 -21.24
CA GLY A 191 -24.29 11.74 -22.39
C GLY A 191 -22.93 11.15 -22.12
N LEU A 192 -22.77 10.33 -21.06
CA LEU A 192 -21.48 9.82 -20.61
C LEU A 192 -21.16 8.42 -21.14
N ASP A 193 -21.88 7.39 -20.66
CA ASP A 193 -21.67 5.96 -20.99
C ASP A 193 -20.22 5.50 -20.78
N SER A 194 -19.61 5.86 -19.65
CA SER A 194 -18.20 5.63 -19.35
C SER A 194 -18.00 5.31 -17.87
N HIS A 195 -16.75 4.97 -17.46
CA HIS A 195 -16.45 4.63 -16.08
C HIS A 195 -15.36 5.52 -15.50
N PHE A 196 -15.50 5.81 -14.20
CA PHE A 196 -14.56 6.58 -13.41
C PHE A 196 -14.15 5.78 -12.18
N TYR A 197 -12.85 5.84 -11.84
CA TYR A 197 -12.27 5.11 -10.71
C TYR A 197 -11.40 6.03 -9.85
N SER A 198 -11.47 5.85 -8.55
CA SER A 198 -10.57 6.51 -7.62
C SER A 198 -10.32 5.69 -6.36
N ALA A 199 -9.10 5.75 -5.83
CA ALA A 199 -8.74 5.26 -4.50
C ALA A 199 -8.77 6.38 -3.44
N SER A 200 -9.00 7.63 -3.84
CA SER A 200 -9.15 8.76 -2.93
C SER A 200 -10.56 8.80 -2.37
N ALA A 201 -10.71 8.52 -1.07
CA ALA A 201 -12.01 8.61 -0.40
C ALA A 201 -12.66 10.01 -0.55
N LEU A 202 -11.83 11.07 -0.59
CA LEU A 202 -12.32 12.43 -0.83
C LEU A 202 -12.87 12.58 -2.24
N GLU A 203 -12.18 12.08 -3.26
CA GLU A 203 -12.62 12.17 -4.66
C GLU A 203 -13.89 11.33 -4.87
N CYS A 204 -13.96 10.10 -4.33
CA CYS A 204 -15.18 9.30 -4.34
C CYS A 204 -16.36 10.04 -3.70
N PHE A 205 -16.15 10.64 -2.53
CA PHE A 205 -17.17 11.45 -1.87
C PHE A 205 -17.62 12.64 -2.74
N GLN A 206 -16.67 13.35 -3.34
CA GLN A 206 -16.98 14.52 -4.20
C GLN A 206 -17.77 14.14 -5.44
N VAL A 207 -17.44 13.04 -6.12
CA VAL A 207 -18.19 12.54 -7.27
C VAL A 207 -19.64 12.24 -6.86
N ASN A 208 -19.82 11.51 -5.77
CA ASN A 208 -21.15 11.19 -5.25
C ASN A 208 -21.95 12.44 -4.85
N GLN A 209 -21.30 13.41 -4.23
CA GLN A 209 -21.94 14.62 -3.69
C GLN A 209 -22.31 15.62 -4.77
N TYR A 210 -21.44 15.84 -5.77
CA TYR A 210 -21.60 16.93 -6.73
C TYR A 210 -22.05 16.45 -8.11
N TYR A 211 -21.83 15.18 -8.44
CA TYR A 211 -22.12 14.62 -9.77
C TYR A 211 -23.00 13.37 -9.70
N GLY A 212 -23.65 13.10 -8.57
CA GLY A 212 -24.48 11.90 -8.35
C GLY A 212 -25.70 11.78 -9.25
N THR A 213 -26.09 12.83 -10.00
CA THR A 213 -27.12 12.77 -11.03
C THR A 213 -26.59 12.33 -12.41
N GLU A 214 -25.28 12.37 -12.60
CA GLU A 214 -24.59 12.05 -13.85
C GLU A 214 -23.76 10.77 -13.70
N TRP A 215 -23.20 10.54 -12.50
CA TRP A 215 -22.35 9.41 -12.16
C TRP A 215 -22.97 8.57 -11.07
N GLN A 216 -23.38 7.36 -11.42
CA GLN A 216 -23.95 6.39 -10.48
C GLN A 216 -22.84 5.52 -9.90
N ILE A 217 -22.77 5.41 -8.56
CA ILE A 217 -21.84 4.48 -7.92
C ILE A 217 -22.22 3.03 -8.23
N GLU A 218 -21.29 2.24 -8.75
CA GLU A 218 -21.44 0.81 -8.98
C GLU A 218 -20.83 0.00 -7.84
N SER A 219 -19.69 0.46 -7.32
CA SER A 219 -19.01 -0.17 -6.19
C SER A 219 -18.15 0.85 -5.45
N ASP A 220 -18.08 0.71 -4.14
CA ASP A 220 -17.14 1.43 -3.29
C ASP A 220 -15.78 0.71 -3.16
N ASN A 221 -15.67 -0.52 -3.68
CA ASN A 221 -14.45 -1.32 -3.61
C ASN A 221 -14.41 -2.39 -4.73
N VAL A 222 -13.96 -2.03 -5.93
CA VAL A 222 -13.76 -3.01 -7.04
C VAL A 222 -12.45 -3.77 -6.93
N PHE A 223 -11.46 -3.21 -6.28
CA PHE A 223 -10.17 -3.77 -5.83
C PHE A 223 -9.54 -2.76 -4.87
N GLN A 224 -8.40 -3.13 -4.25
CA GLN A 224 -7.68 -2.23 -3.36
C GLN A 224 -6.30 -1.91 -3.91
N ILE A 225 -5.79 -0.69 -3.62
CA ILE A 225 -4.53 -0.22 -4.18
C ILE A 225 -3.85 0.79 -3.24
N ASN A 226 -2.56 1.04 -3.44
CA ASN A 226 -1.86 2.09 -2.71
C ASN A 226 -2.12 3.47 -3.31
N LEU A 227 -2.13 4.51 -2.46
CA LEU A 227 -2.14 5.90 -2.90
C LEU A 227 -0.71 6.47 -2.94
N PRO A 228 -0.43 7.37 -3.89
CA PRO A 228 0.82 8.12 -3.90
C PRO A 228 0.82 9.20 -2.81
N ASN A 229 1.99 9.71 -2.49
CA ASN A 229 2.11 10.94 -1.71
C ASN A 229 1.49 12.11 -2.49
N THR A 230 0.49 12.77 -1.94
CA THR A 230 -0.29 13.81 -2.64
C THR A 230 0.53 15.06 -2.99
N ALA A 231 1.61 15.35 -2.27
CA ALA A 231 2.47 16.50 -2.57
C ALA A 231 3.49 16.19 -3.68
N THR A 232 4.04 14.99 -3.70
CA THR A 232 5.14 14.62 -4.61
C THR A 232 4.73 13.71 -5.75
N GLY A 233 3.61 12.99 -5.63
CA GLY A 233 3.20 11.94 -6.56
C GLY A 233 4.03 10.65 -6.45
N ALA A 234 4.89 10.52 -5.43
CA ALA A 234 5.73 9.36 -5.24
C ALA A 234 4.91 8.17 -4.72
N CYS A 235 5.12 7.01 -5.32
CA CYS A 235 4.55 5.75 -4.85
C CYS A 235 5.36 5.16 -3.69
N PRO A 236 4.71 4.39 -2.80
CA PRO A 236 5.41 3.58 -1.81
C PRO A 236 6.39 2.59 -2.45
N SER A 237 7.40 2.16 -1.68
CA SER A 237 8.33 1.11 -2.13
C SER A 237 7.60 -0.16 -2.54
N GLY A 238 8.07 -0.85 -3.57
CA GLY A 238 7.44 -2.06 -4.13
C GLY A 238 6.17 -1.79 -4.95
N THR A 239 5.92 -0.51 -5.30
CA THR A 239 4.79 -0.15 -6.16
C THR A 239 5.20 0.78 -7.29
N ILE A 240 4.46 0.75 -8.39
CA ILE A 240 4.68 1.55 -9.60
C ILE A 240 3.51 2.52 -9.83
N PRO A 241 3.78 3.71 -10.41
CA PRO A 241 2.75 4.71 -10.65
C PRO A 241 1.67 4.24 -11.64
N ILE A 242 0.41 4.52 -11.30
CA ILE A 242 -0.70 4.54 -12.25
C ILE A 242 -1.03 6.00 -12.56
N TYR A 243 -1.11 6.29 -13.83
CA TYR A 243 -1.48 7.59 -14.37
C TYR A 243 -2.93 7.55 -14.84
N ARG A 244 -3.65 8.66 -14.65
CA ARG A 244 -4.98 8.86 -15.18
C ARG A 244 -4.94 9.99 -16.20
N VAL A 245 -5.62 9.79 -17.32
CA VAL A 245 -5.88 10.84 -18.32
C VAL A 245 -7.37 10.92 -18.61
N PHE A 246 -7.84 12.14 -18.84
CA PHE A 246 -9.22 12.50 -19.16
C PHE A 246 -9.32 12.92 -20.61
N ASN A 247 -10.33 12.43 -21.35
CA ASN A 247 -10.47 12.68 -22.79
C ASN A 247 -10.85 14.13 -23.16
N ASN A 248 -11.16 14.97 -22.16
CA ASN A 248 -11.55 16.39 -22.35
C ASN A 248 -12.72 16.57 -23.32
N ARG A 249 -13.65 15.61 -23.36
CA ARG A 249 -14.85 15.63 -24.18
C ARG A 249 -16.11 15.66 -23.32
N HIS A 250 -17.27 15.93 -23.94
CA HIS A 250 -18.55 15.90 -23.24
C HIS A 250 -18.92 14.52 -22.71
N ASP A 251 -18.52 13.45 -23.42
CA ASP A 251 -18.71 12.04 -23.05
C ASP A 251 -17.70 11.52 -22.02
N ALA A 252 -17.12 12.38 -21.25
CA ALA A 252 -16.13 12.23 -20.19
C ALA A 252 -15.65 10.79 -19.93
N ASN A 253 -14.52 10.39 -20.52
CA ASN A 253 -13.90 9.10 -20.28
C ASN A 253 -12.49 9.26 -19.70
N HIS A 254 -12.12 8.36 -18.80
CA HIS A 254 -10.81 8.31 -18.18
C HIS A 254 -10.09 7.00 -18.53
N ARG A 255 -8.80 7.10 -18.80
CA ARG A 255 -7.94 5.95 -19.01
C ARG A 255 -6.87 5.88 -17.93
N TYR A 256 -6.59 4.67 -17.44
CA TYR A 256 -5.63 4.39 -16.37
C TYR A 256 -4.52 3.50 -16.91
N MET A 257 -3.25 3.87 -16.68
CA MET A 257 -2.11 3.14 -17.24
C MET A 257 -0.86 3.29 -16.38
N THR A 258 0.03 2.31 -16.42
CA THR A 258 1.36 2.38 -15.79
C THR A 258 2.44 2.89 -16.77
N SER A 259 2.16 2.86 -18.08
CA SER A 259 3.09 3.24 -19.14
C SER A 259 3.13 4.75 -19.37
N THR A 260 4.30 5.36 -19.16
CA THR A 260 4.54 6.77 -19.52
C THR A 260 4.50 7.02 -21.03
N VAL A 261 4.81 6.00 -21.84
CA VAL A 261 4.75 6.07 -23.31
C VAL A 261 3.29 6.18 -23.77
N VAL A 262 2.41 5.30 -23.24
CA VAL A 262 0.97 5.35 -23.53
C VAL A 262 0.37 6.67 -23.08
N ARG A 263 0.72 7.13 -21.87
CA ARG A 263 0.29 8.43 -21.37
C ARG A 263 0.67 9.57 -22.32
N ALA A 264 1.93 9.61 -22.76
CA ALA A 264 2.41 10.64 -23.68
C ALA A 264 1.66 10.62 -25.04
N GLN A 265 1.31 9.42 -25.54
CA GLN A 265 0.49 9.26 -26.75
C GLN A 265 -0.92 9.83 -26.56
N MET A 266 -1.54 9.55 -25.41
CA MET A 266 -2.87 10.08 -25.06
C MET A 266 -2.84 11.61 -24.93
N GLU A 267 -1.81 12.16 -24.24
CA GLU A 267 -1.62 13.63 -24.13
C GLU A 267 -1.44 14.28 -25.51
N ALA A 268 -0.66 13.65 -26.40
CA ALA A 268 -0.51 14.12 -27.78
C ALA A 268 -1.82 14.08 -28.59
N ALA A 269 -2.75 13.19 -28.23
CA ALA A 269 -4.10 13.11 -28.79
C ALA A 269 -5.11 14.07 -28.13
N GLY A 270 -4.65 14.91 -27.18
CA GLY A 270 -5.48 15.95 -26.55
C GLY A 270 -6.08 15.56 -25.19
N TRP A 271 -5.71 14.40 -24.64
CA TRP A 271 -6.16 14.02 -23.31
C TRP A 271 -5.40 14.81 -22.23
N ILE A 272 -6.06 15.08 -21.12
CA ILE A 272 -5.52 15.88 -20.01
C ILE A 272 -5.11 14.93 -18.89
N ARG A 273 -3.88 15.07 -18.38
CA ARG A 273 -3.40 14.30 -17.24
C ARG A 273 -4.03 14.79 -15.93
N GLU A 274 -4.34 13.87 -15.04
CA GLU A 274 -4.87 14.12 -13.70
C GLU A 274 -4.13 13.33 -12.66
N GLY A 275 -3.83 13.94 -11.53
CA GLY A 275 -3.14 13.26 -10.41
C GLY A 275 -2.23 14.19 -9.63
N TYR A 276 -1.40 13.58 -8.79
CA TYR A 276 -0.55 14.25 -7.81
C TYR A 276 0.89 14.39 -8.29
N GLY A 277 1.53 15.46 -7.85
CA GLY A 277 2.93 15.76 -8.14
C GLY A 277 3.21 16.03 -9.61
N PRO A 278 4.49 16.20 -9.99
CA PRO A 278 4.87 16.60 -11.36
C PRO A 278 4.53 15.55 -12.43
N ASN A 279 4.40 14.27 -12.02
CA ASN A 279 4.08 13.17 -12.91
C ASN A 279 2.58 12.86 -12.98
N ALA A 280 1.73 13.56 -12.21
CA ALA A 280 0.29 13.33 -12.14
C ALA A 280 -0.04 11.84 -11.86
N THR A 281 0.55 11.28 -10.79
CA THR A 281 0.27 9.91 -10.33
C THR A 281 -1.05 9.90 -9.56
N ILE A 282 -1.97 8.98 -9.88
CA ILE A 282 -3.27 8.92 -9.20
C ILE A 282 -3.37 7.75 -8.21
N MET A 283 -2.76 6.63 -8.53
CA MET A 283 -2.72 5.40 -7.74
C MET A 283 -1.35 4.73 -7.91
N CYS A 284 -1.08 3.68 -7.13
CA CYS A 284 0.18 2.94 -7.19
C CYS A 284 -0.12 1.44 -7.22
N ALA A 285 0.16 0.80 -8.36
CA ALA A 285 0.03 -0.64 -8.56
C ALA A 285 1.15 -1.41 -7.85
N VAL A 286 0.91 -2.65 -7.50
CA VAL A 286 1.97 -3.52 -6.97
C VAL A 286 2.97 -3.83 -8.08
N GLU A 287 4.25 -3.68 -7.78
CA GLU A 287 5.32 -4.12 -8.67
C GLU A 287 5.44 -5.65 -8.60
N HIS A 288 5.49 -6.31 -9.75
CA HIS A 288 5.56 -7.79 -9.84
C HIS A 288 6.74 -8.21 -10.71
#